data_62df6362b4ff58acea9575b37e6263b6
#
_entry.id   62df6362b4ff58acea9575b37e6263b6
#
_cell.length_a   1.000
_cell.length_b   1.000
_cell.length_c   1.000
_cell.angle_alpha   90.00
_cell.angle_beta   90.00
_cell.angle_gamma   90.00
#
_symmetry.space_group_name_H-M   'P 1'
#
loop_
_entity.id
_entity.type
_entity.pdbx_description
1 polymer ?
#
loop_
_entity_poly.entity_id
_entity_poly.type
_entity_poly.pdbx_seq_one_letter_code
_entity_poly.pdbx_strand_id
1 'polypeptide(L)'
;AALGGALSVTTVDMSNTYLDWAKRNFLINGLEGKAYQFVQDNCLDWLKGCKNQFDLIFVDPPTFSNSKRMEDTWDVQRDHVKLLTMVGRCLAPNGKVIFSNNKRRFKIDKAELEEAGWIIKDISAQSLPEDFKRNPNIHVCFELFKRLEE
;
A
#
# COMPACT_ATOMS: atom_id res chain seq x y z
N ALA A 1 10.51 -1.01 -5.34
CA ALA A 1 10.57 0.30 -6.00
C ALA A 1 12.02 0.74 -6.19
N ALA A 2 12.82 0.93 -5.12
CA ALA A 2 14.18 1.46 -5.20
C ALA A 2 15.09 0.66 -6.16
N LEU A 3 15.20 -0.66 -5.99
CA LEU A 3 15.95 -1.54 -6.91
C LEU A 3 15.39 -1.56 -8.34
N GLY A 4 14.13 -1.20 -8.53
CA GLY A 4 13.50 -1.06 -9.83
C GLY A 4 13.69 0.32 -10.49
N GLY A 5 14.54 1.18 -9.91
CA GLY A 5 14.89 2.48 -10.49
C GLY A 5 14.01 3.65 -10.06
N ALA A 6 13.24 3.54 -8.99
CA ALA A 6 12.53 4.69 -8.44
C ALA A 6 13.52 5.77 -7.98
N LEU A 7 13.29 7.02 -8.39
CA LEU A 7 14.14 8.16 -8.04
C LEU A 7 14.09 8.50 -6.54
N SER A 8 12.94 8.26 -5.91
CA SER A 8 12.77 8.42 -4.47
C SER A 8 11.80 7.38 -3.92
N VAL A 9 11.95 7.02 -2.66
CA VAL A 9 11.05 6.10 -1.96
C VAL A 9 10.77 6.62 -0.57
N THR A 10 9.49 6.69 -0.21
CA THR A 10 9.05 6.97 1.15
C THR A 10 8.40 5.71 1.74
N THR A 11 8.92 5.23 2.85
CA THR A 11 8.37 4.10 3.60
C THR A 11 7.75 4.63 4.88
N VAL A 12 6.49 4.32 5.11
CA VAL A 12 5.74 4.72 6.32
C VAL A 12 5.31 3.49 7.07
N ASP A 13 5.66 3.38 8.34
CA ASP A 13 5.27 2.28 9.23
C ASP A 13 5.22 2.78 10.68
N MET A 14 4.33 2.22 11.48
CA MET A 14 4.25 2.51 12.93
C MET A 14 5.40 1.89 13.72
N SER A 15 6.01 0.83 13.19
CA SER A 15 7.03 0.03 13.86
C SER A 15 8.44 0.52 13.53
N ASN A 16 9.14 1.04 14.54
CA ASN A 16 10.58 1.32 14.40
C ASN A 16 11.39 0.09 14.01
N THR A 17 11.04 -1.08 14.53
CA THR A 17 11.75 -2.32 14.22
C THR A 17 11.69 -2.64 12.73
N TYR A 18 10.52 -2.50 12.10
CA TYR A 18 10.37 -2.75 10.67
C TYR A 18 11.03 -1.67 9.81
N LEU A 19 10.98 -0.41 10.25
CA LEU A 19 11.73 0.66 9.59
C LEU A 19 13.23 0.46 9.68
N ASP A 20 13.76 0.00 10.80
CA ASP A 20 15.19 -0.30 10.95
C ASP A 20 15.62 -1.50 10.09
N TRP A 21 14.76 -2.51 9.93
CA TRP A 21 15.01 -3.59 8.97
C TRP A 21 14.98 -3.08 7.52
N ALA A 22 14.03 -2.22 7.19
CA ALA A 22 13.97 -1.60 5.87
C ALA A 22 15.25 -0.80 5.57
N LYS A 23 15.70 0.04 6.50
CA LYS A 23 16.96 0.80 6.38
C LYS A 23 18.17 -0.12 6.14
N ARG A 24 18.29 -1.21 6.92
CA ARG A 24 19.38 -2.20 6.75
C ARG A 24 19.32 -2.85 5.38
N ASN A 25 18.12 -3.23 4.90
CA ASN A 25 17.95 -3.80 3.57
C ASN A 25 18.34 -2.81 2.47
N PHE A 26 18.04 -1.53 2.62
CA PHE A 26 18.49 -0.50 1.69
C PHE A 26 20.02 -0.40 1.68
N LEU A 27 20.67 -0.32 2.85
CA LEU A 27 22.13 -0.26 2.98
C LEU A 27 22.83 -1.46 2.33
N ILE A 28 22.35 -2.68 2.58
CA ILE A 28 22.92 -3.92 1.99
C ILE A 28 22.84 -3.88 0.45
N ASN A 29 21.85 -3.20 -0.11
CA ASN A 29 21.69 -3.06 -1.55
C ASN A 29 22.34 -1.77 -2.12
N GLY A 30 23.15 -1.06 -1.34
CA GLY A 30 23.82 0.17 -1.77
C GLY A 30 22.88 1.35 -2.01
N LEU A 31 21.69 1.32 -1.42
CA LEU A 31 20.67 2.35 -1.55
C LEU A 31 20.77 3.32 -0.37
N GLU A 32 21.48 4.42 -0.57
CA GLU A 32 21.73 5.42 0.46
C GLU A 32 21.34 6.82 -0.03
N GLY A 33 21.10 7.73 0.92
CA GLY A 33 20.89 9.15 0.64
C GLY A 33 19.48 9.64 0.91
N LYS A 34 19.30 10.96 0.72
CA LYS A 34 18.07 11.71 1.06
C LYS A 34 16.84 11.33 0.21
N ALA A 35 17.05 10.63 -0.90
CA ALA A 35 15.97 10.14 -1.75
C ALA A 35 15.15 9.02 -1.08
N TYR A 36 15.68 8.38 -0.04
CA TYR A 36 15.03 7.28 0.66
C TYR A 36 14.62 7.73 2.07
N GLN A 37 13.32 7.88 2.28
CA GLN A 37 12.75 8.35 3.53
C GLN A 37 12.08 7.21 4.29
N PHE A 38 12.27 7.17 5.61
CA PHE A 38 11.67 6.20 6.50
C PHE A 38 10.95 6.99 7.61
N VAL A 39 9.63 6.93 7.60
CA VAL A 39 8.76 7.74 8.47
C VAL A 39 8.06 6.82 9.46
N GLN A 40 8.32 7.04 10.75
CA GLN A 40 7.56 6.37 11.81
C GLN A 40 6.29 7.15 12.08
N ASP A 41 5.18 6.67 11.57
CA ASP A 41 3.88 7.30 11.79
C ASP A 41 2.75 6.27 11.63
N ASN A 42 1.55 6.62 12.11
CA ASN A 42 0.34 5.93 11.70
C ASN A 42 0.05 6.28 10.23
N CYS A 43 -0.02 5.26 9.37
CA CYS A 43 -0.20 5.47 7.93
C CYS A 43 -1.44 6.29 7.59
N LEU A 44 -2.55 6.14 8.33
CA LEU A 44 -3.77 6.92 8.11
C LEU A 44 -3.56 8.40 8.49
N ASP A 45 -2.84 8.67 9.57
CA ASP A 45 -2.57 10.05 10.00
C ASP A 45 -1.55 10.72 9.07
N TRP A 46 -0.53 9.98 8.67
CA TRP A 46 0.43 10.45 7.67
C TRP A 46 -0.27 10.80 6.34
N LEU A 47 -1.18 9.96 5.86
CA LEU A 47 -1.95 10.21 4.63
C LEU A 47 -2.83 11.46 4.72
N LYS A 48 -3.39 11.79 5.91
CA LYS A 48 -4.15 13.04 6.11
C LYS A 48 -3.31 14.29 5.87
N GLY A 49 -2.03 14.24 6.29
CA GLY A 49 -1.08 15.33 6.18
C GLY A 49 -0.23 15.33 4.91
N CYS A 50 -0.27 14.28 4.11
CA CYS A 50 0.57 14.13 2.93
C CYS A 50 0.16 15.09 1.82
N LYS A 51 1.12 15.91 1.37
CA LYS A 51 0.95 16.85 0.24
C LYS A 51 1.71 16.39 -1.01
N ASN A 52 2.52 15.33 -0.89
CA ASN A 52 3.30 14.80 -1.99
C ASN A 52 2.43 13.92 -2.88
N GLN A 53 2.81 13.81 -4.14
CA GLN A 53 2.24 12.88 -5.10
C GLN A 53 3.28 11.82 -5.48
N PHE A 54 2.81 10.59 -5.68
CA PHE A 54 3.64 9.44 -5.98
C PHE A 54 3.13 8.73 -7.24
N ASP A 55 4.05 8.31 -8.09
CA ASP A 55 3.72 7.57 -9.31
C ASP A 55 3.34 6.12 -9.02
N LEU A 56 3.87 5.57 -7.92
CA LEU A 56 3.59 4.21 -7.45
C LEU A 56 3.42 4.20 -5.95
N ILE A 57 2.28 3.68 -5.48
CA ILE A 57 2.02 3.49 -4.06
C ILE A 57 1.75 2.00 -3.81
N PHE A 58 2.56 1.37 -2.96
CA PHE A 58 2.32 0.01 -2.48
C PHE A 58 1.64 0.05 -1.11
N VAL A 59 0.53 -0.65 -0.98
CA VAL A 59 -0.32 -0.66 0.21
C VAL A 59 -0.59 -2.10 0.62
N ASP A 60 -0.03 -2.52 1.75
CA ASP A 60 -0.22 -3.86 2.31
C ASP A 60 -0.57 -3.77 3.80
N PRO A 61 -1.82 -3.40 4.13
CA PRO A 61 -2.24 -3.19 5.51
C PRO A 61 -2.38 -4.53 6.24
N PRO A 62 -2.23 -4.55 7.58
CA PRO A 62 -2.54 -5.72 8.37
C PRO A 62 -4.01 -6.13 8.19
N THR A 63 -4.29 -7.42 8.31
CA THR A 63 -5.67 -7.94 8.28
C THR A 63 -6.54 -7.31 9.36
N PHE A 64 -5.97 -7.18 10.56
CA PHE A 64 -6.59 -6.58 11.74
C PHE A 64 -5.52 -5.93 12.62
N SER A 65 -5.85 -4.81 13.24
CA SER A 65 -5.00 -4.15 14.23
C SER A 65 -5.84 -3.48 15.32
N ASN A 66 -5.44 -3.68 16.55
CA ASN A 66 -5.98 -3.03 17.74
C ASN A 66 -4.88 -2.30 18.53
N SER A 67 -3.92 -1.73 17.83
CA SER A 67 -2.81 -1.00 18.45
C SER A 67 -3.34 0.06 19.43
N LYS A 68 -2.78 0.12 20.63
CA LYS A 68 -3.09 1.17 21.65
C LYS A 68 -2.78 2.60 21.16
N ARG A 69 -2.07 2.74 20.02
CA ARG A 69 -1.77 4.01 19.37
C ARG A 69 -2.83 4.41 18.32
N MET A 70 -3.84 3.58 18.09
CA MET A 70 -4.96 3.88 17.20
C MET A 70 -6.19 4.15 18.07
N GLU A 71 -6.92 5.22 17.78
CA GLU A 71 -8.18 5.54 18.46
C GLU A 71 -9.26 4.49 18.15
N ASP A 72 -9.21 3.88 16.95
CA ASP A 72 -10.12 2.86 16.47
C ASP A 72 -9.41 1.57 16.08
N THR A 73 -10.12 0.45 16.14
CA THR A 73 -9.65 -0.83 15.61
C THR A 73 -9.65 -0.79 14.09
N TRP A 74 -8.61 -1.34 13.48
CA TRP A 74 -8.50 -1.52 12.04
C TRP A 74 -8.97 -2.92 11.63
N ASP A 75 -9.80 -3.01 10.59
CA ASP A 75 -10.12 -4.26 9.86
C ASP A 75 -10.08 -3.97 8.35
N VAL A 76 -9.21 -4.68 7.62
CA VAL A 76 -9.00 -4.43 6.19
C VAL A 76 -10.28 -4.62 5.36
N GLN A 77 -11.16 -5.55 5.73
CA GLN A 77 -12.43 -5.75 5.01
C GLN A 77 -13.36 -4.55 5.17
N ARG A 78 -13.41 -3.95 6.34
CA ARG A 78 -14.27 -2.79 6.64
C ARG A 78 -13.66 -1.50 6.10
N ASP A 79 -12.36 -1.34 6.24
CA ASP A 79 -11.70 -0.02 6.16
C ASP A 79 -10.93 0.21 4.85
N HIS A 80 -10.85 -0.80 3.95
CA HIS A 80 -10.02 -0.68 2.73
C HIS A 80 -10.47 0.43 1.78
N VAL A 81 -11.77 0.69 1.65
CA VAL A 81 -12.27 1.76 0.78
C VAL A 81 -11.83 3.12 1.31
N LYS A 82 -11.98 3.36 2.61
CA LYS A 82 -11.50 4.59 3.26
C LYS A 82 -9.99 4.77 3.05
N LEU A 83 -9.19 3.72 3.28
CA LEU A 83 -7.75 3.75 3.06
C LEU A 83 -7.40 4.10 1.62
N LEU A 84 -7.99 3.40 0.64
CA LEU A 84 -7.72 3.61 -0.78
C LEU A 84 -8.17 5.00 -1.26
N THR A 85 -9.25 5.52 -0.70
CA THR A 85 -9.68 6.91 -0.97
C THR A 85 -8.64 7.93 -0.49
N MET A 86 -8.06 7.72 0.69
CA MET A 86 -6.99 8.58 1.21
C MET A 86 -5.71 8.45 0.38
N VAL A 87 -5.31 7.22 0.03
CA VAL A 87 -4.17 6.93 -0.85
C VAL A 87 -4.33 7.62 -2.21
N GLY A 88 -5.54 7.65 -2.76
CA GLY A 88 -5.82 8.29 -4.04
C GLY A 88 -5.56 9.80 -4.08
N ARG A 89 -5.53 10.48 -2.93
CA ARG A 89 -5.16 11.91 -2.84
C ARG A 89 -3.67 12.14 -3.02
N CYS A 90 -2.87 11.11 -2.73
CA CYS A 90 -1.41 11.14 -2.84
C CYS A 90 -0.92 10.50 -4.15
N LEU A 91 -1.83 10.08 -5.04
CA LEU A 91 -1.48 9.45 -6.31
C LEU A 91 -1.30 10.53 -7.39
N ALA A 92 -0.14 10.49 -8.06
CA ALA A 92 0.14 11.36 -9.20
C ALA A 92 -0.79 11.04 -10.39
N PRO A 93 -1.03 12.00 -11.31
CA PRO A 93 -1.70 11.71 -12.57
C PRO A 93 -0.99 10.54 -13.28
N ASN A 94 -1.76 9.57 -13.80
CA ASN A 94 -1.26 8.33 -14.39
C ASN A 94 -0.48 7.40 -13.43
N GLY A 95 -0.46 7.70 -12.16
CA GLY A 95 0.11 6.82 -11.14
C GLY A 95 -0.73 5.56 -10.91
N LYS A 96 -0.15 4.58 -10.23
CA LYS A 96 -0.86 3.35 -9.85
C LYS A 96 -0.69 3.03 -8.37
N VAL A 97 -1.68 2.36 -7.83
CA VAL A 97 -1.64 1.74 -6.51
C VAL A 97 -1.59 0.23 -6.67
N ILE A 98 -0.69 -0.41 -5.94
CA ILE A 98 -0.72 -1.86 -5.73
C ILE A 98 -1.24 -2.08 -4.31
N PHE A 99 -2.40 -2.70 -4.21
CA PHE A 99 -3.03 -3.03 -2.93
C PHE A 99 -3.05 -4.53 -2.74
N SER A 100 -2.43 -5.01 -1.66
CA SER A 100 -2.43 -6.42 -1.29
C SER A 100 -2.88 -6.63 0.14
N ASN A 101 -3.37 -7.81 0.47
CA ASN A 101 -3.57 -8.26 1.83
C ASN A 101 -3.74 -9.79 1.92
N ASN A 102 -3.60 -10.33 3.13
CA ASN A 102 -3.67 -11.76 3.42
C ASN A 102 -4.97 -12.18 4.13
N LYS A 103 -6.00 -11.32 4.15
CA LYS A 103 -7.27 -11.68 4.78
C LYS A 103 -7.96 -12.80 4.01
N ARG A 104 -8.24 -13.89 4.70
CA ARG A 104 -9.01 -15.01 4.11
C ARG A 104 -10.39 -14.52 3.68
N ARG A 105 -10.79 -14.87 2.46
CA ARG A 105 -12.07 -14.50 1.85
C ARG A 105 -12.29 -12.97 1.75
N PHE A 106 -11.20 -12.20 1.64
CA PHE A 106 -11.32 -10.77 1.38
C PHE A 106 -12.11 -10.52 0.10
N LYS A 107 -12.98 -9.54 0.14
CA LYS A 107 -13.74 -9.06 -1.01
C LYS A 107 -13.53 -7.56 -1.13
N ILE A 108 -12.92 -7.15 -2.23
CA ILE A 108 -12.79 -5.72 -2.53
C ILE A 108 -14.17 -5.16 -2.89
N ASP A 109 -14.53 -4.02 -2.32
CA ASP A 109 -15.76 -3.31 -2.68
C ASP A 109 -15.55 -2.53 -3.99
N LYS A 110 -15.77 -3.26 -5.10
CA LYS A 110 -15.61 -2.68 -6.44
C LYS A 110 -16.57 -1.55 -6.69
N ALA A 111 -17.84 -1.69 -6.25
CA ALA A 111 -18.87 -0.72 -6.54
C ALA A 111 -18.53 0.64 -5.92
N GLU A 112 -18.20 0.68 -4.63
CA GLU A 112 -17.85 1.92 -3.92
C GLU A 112 -16.56 2.53 -4.45
N LEU A 113 -15.55 1.71 -4.78
CA LEU A 113 -14.30 2.20 -5.35
C LEU A 113 -14.45 2.73 -6.77
N GLU A 114 -15.25 2.07 -7.63
CA GLU A 114 -15.54 2.54 -9.00
C GLU A 114 -16.34 3.84 -8.98
N GLU A 115 -17.27 4.00 -8.05
CA GLU A 115 -17.98 5.26 -7.81
C GLU A 115 -17.01 6.36 -7.35
N ALA A 116 -16.01 6.02 -6.55
CA ALA A 116 -14.92 6.92 -6.14
C ALA A 116 -13.88 7.18 -7.25
N GLY A 117 -14.12 6.74 -8.49
CA GLY A 117 -13.29 6.99 -9.66
C GLY A 117 -12.08 6.06 -9.79
N TRP A 118 -12.11 4.87 -9.17
CA TRP A 118 -11.07 3.87 -9.35
C TRP A 118 -11.38 2.91 -10.50
N ILE A 119 -10.34 2.53 -11.22
CA ILE A 119 -10.30 1.38 -12.13
C ILE A 119 -9.52 0.29 -11.41
N ILE A 120 -10.08 -0.91 -11.30
CA ILE A 120 -9.52 -2.00 -10.48
C ILE A 120 -9.23 -3.20 -11.37
N LYS A 121 -7.99 -3.67 -11.31
CA LYS A 121 -7.54 -4.88 -11.98
C LYS A 121 -7.05 -5.89 -10.94
N ASP A 122 -7.66 -7.07 -10.90
CA ASP A 122 -7.20 -8.18 -10.07
C ASP A 122 -5.94 -8.81 -10.67
N ILE A 123 -4.84 -8.80 -9.92
CA ILE A 123 -3.56 -9.39 -10.29
C ILE A 123 -3.13 -10.49 -9.30
N SER A 124 -4.05 -10.98 -8.47
CA SER A 124 -3.74 -11.94 -7.41
C SER A 124 -3.02 -13.19 -7.93
N ALA A 125 -3.50 -13.76 -9.04
CA ALA A 125 -2.87 -14.93 -9.65
C ALA A 125 -1.49 -14.63 -10.25
N GLN A 126 -1.31 -13.44 -10.81
CA GLN A 126 -0.05 -13.03 -11.44
C GLN A 126 1.03 -12.68 -10.41
N SER A 127 0.63 -12.16 -9.25
CA SER A 127 1.53 -11.76 -8.17
C SER A 127 1.87 -12.89 -7.22
N LEU A 128 1.27 -14.09 -7.39
CA LEU A 128 1.51 -15.25 -6.53
C LEU A 128 2.87 -15.88 -6.86
N PRO A 129 3.84 -15.91 -5.92
CA PRO A 129 5.11 -16.59 -6.14
C PRO A 129 4.93 -18.09 -6.35
N GLU A 130 5.86 -18.69 -7.10
CA GLU A 130 5.83 -20.12 -7.44
C GLU A 130 5.67 -21.02 -6.21
N ASP A 131 6.38 -20.70 -5.13
CA ASP A 131 6.38 -21.46 -3.88
C ASP A 131 4.99 -21.53 -3.20
N PHE A 132 4.11 -20.59 -3.52
CA PHE A 132 2.77 -20.48 -2.94
C PHE A 132 1.64 -20.96 -3.86
N LYS A 133 1.93 -21.40 -5.06
CA LYS A 133 0.92 -21.87 -6.05
C LYS A 133 0.02 -22.98 -5.53
N ARG A 134 0.47 -23.73 -4.52
CA ARG A 134 -0.35 -24.77 -3.86
C ARG A 134 -1.54 -24.21 -3.07
N ASN A 135 -1.48 -22.92 -2.69
CA ASN A 135 -2.54 -22.23 -1.98
C ASN A 135 -2.82 -20.86 -2.65
N PRO A 136 -3.56 -20.86 -3.78
CA PRO A 136 -3.79 -19.63 -4.55
C PRO A 136 -4.57 -18.55 -3.81
N ASN A 137 -5.21 -18.92 -2.69
CA ASN A 137 -6.01 -18.00 -1.87
C ASN A 137 -5.23 -17.45 -0.66
N ILE A 138 -3.89 -17.55 -0.67
CA ILE A 138 -3.06 -17.09 0.44
C ILE A 138 -3.03 -15.55 0.55
N HIS A 139 -3.17 -14.85 -0.58
CA HIS A 139 -3.28 -13.40 -0.65
C HIS A 139 -4.19 -12.95 -1.78
N VAL A 140 -4.54 -11.68 -1.76
CA VAL A 140 -5.14 -10.98 -2.89
C VAL A 140 -4.27 -9.77 -3.24
N CYS A 141 -4.23 -9.41 -4.52
CA CYS A 141 -3.47 -8.27 -5.00
C CYS A 141 -4.21 -7.59 -6.17
N PHE A 142 -4.31 -6.27 -6.08
CA PHE A 142 -5.01 -5.46 -7.07
C PHE A 142 -4.11 -4.32 -7.54
N GLU A 143 -4.14 -4.04 -8.84
CA GLU A 143 -3.71 -2.75 -9.39
C GLU A 143 -4.90 -1.81 -9.46
N LEU A 144 -4.74 -0.58 -8.95
CA LEU A 144 -5.76 0.45 -9.00
C LEU A 144 -5.19 1.69 -9.69
N PHE A 145 -6.03 2.31 -10.52
CA PHE A 145 -5.73 3.53 -11.27
C PHE A 145 -6.86 4.53 -11.05
N LYS A 146 -6.57 5.82 -11.07
CA LYS A 146 -7.62 6.83 -11.14
C LYS A 146 -8.14 6.94 -12.56
N ARG A 147 -9.48 7.03 -12.68
CA ARG A 147 -10.09 7.42 -13.97
C ARG A 147 -9.63 8.83 -14.29
N LEU A 148 -9.11 9.03 -15.48
CA LEU A 148 -8.81 10.38 -15.98
C LEU A 148 -10.15 11.08 -16.21
N GLU A 149 -10.32 12.26 -15.64
CA GLU A 149 -11.42 13.15 -16.00
C GLU A 149 -11.09 13.70 -17.40
N GLU A 150 -12.01 13.52 -18.35
CA GLU A 150 -11.94 14.11 -19.68
C GLU A 150 -12.18 15.62 -19.64
#